data_cee9186b66e42270d959a7d4afee1cb9
#
_entry.id   cee9186b66e42270d959a7d4afee1cb9
#
_cell.length_a   1.000
_cell.length_b   1.000
_cell.length_c   1.000
_cell.angle_alpha   90.00
_cell.angle_beta   90.00
_cell.angle_gamma   90.00
#
_symmetry.space_group_name_H-M   'P 1'
#
loop_
_entity.id
_entity.type
_entity.pdbx_description
1 polymer ?
#
loop_
_entity_poly.entity_id
_entity_poly.type
_entity_poly.pdbx_seq_one_letter_code
_entity_poly.pdbx_strand_id
1 'polypeptide(L)'
;PFANDNPNYPASVGSDNGLNFGLLNFEKSGTFEDTWRMAQLNLNAEYEIIKGLKAKALFGYYFASELLNNQEYTYRVYRYDEATDEYVDVGGRASAWRERTNAYVEELTSNIQLAYEKAFGAHSINAVIGFEAIKRDTPKSWLHAIPASNSLHLIYYDTIDKYEDTGNNTEARLGWLGRFNYNYANKYLIDFSARYDGSWKFPPNHRWGFFPSASLG
;
A
#
# COMPACT_ATOMS: atom_id res chain seq x y z
N PRO A 1 22.37 1.00 28.38
CA PRO A 1 23.45 1.12 29.31
C PRO A 1 24.70 1.67 28.66
N PHE A 2 25.55 2.22 29.49
CA PHE A 2 26.83 2.72 29.06
C PHE A 2 27.89 1.81 29.68
N ALA A 3 29.05 1.69 29.05
CA ALA A 3 30.15 0.92 29.58
C ALA A 3 30.61 1.60 30.87
N ASN A 4 30.65 0.84 31.98
CA ASN A 4 30.97 1.35 33.31
C ASN A 4 30.17 2.63 33.68
N ASP A 5 28.88 2.67 33.33
CA ASP A 5 27.96 3.80 33.55
C ASP A 5 28.43 5.18 32.99
N ASN A 6 29.42 5.17 32.08
CA ASN A 6 29.95 6.38 31.48
C ASN A 6 29.15 6.74 30.22
N PRO A 7 28.44 7.89 30.21
CA PRO A 7 27.54 8.26 29.09
C PRO A 7 28.24 8.53 27.75
N ASN A 8 29.57 8.69 27.75
CA ASN A 8 30.36 8.88 26.53
C ASN A 8 30.66 7.56 25.81
N TYR A 9 30.46 6.42 26.48
CA TYR A 9 30.78 5.10 25.93
C TYR A 9 29.56 4.19 25.91
N PRO A 10 28.77 4.20 24.84
CA PRO A 10 27.65 3.27 24.68
C PRO A 10 28.11 1.83 24.78
N ALA A 11 27.47 1.04 25.64
CA ALA A 11 27.87 -0.36 25.86
C ALA A 11 27.36 -1.27 24.74
N SER A 12 28.18 -2.25 24.34
CA SER A 12 27.73 -3.43 23.63
C SER A 12 26.97 -4.35 24.59
N VAL A 13 25.83 -4.88 24.15
CA VAL A 13 25.01 -5.82 24.95
C VAL A 13 24.87 -7.13 24.21
N GLY A 14 25.38 -8.21 24.83
CA GLY A 14 25.26 -9.59 24.34
C GLY A 14 26.53 -10.14 23.69
N SER A 15 26.56 -11.46 23.53
CA SER A 15 27.72 -12.24 23.03
C SER A 15 27.94 -12.13 21.49
N ASP A 16 26.99 -11.55 20.78
CA ASP A 16 26.95 -11.63 19.30
C ASP A 16 27.14 -10.29 18.60
N ASN A 17 27.90 -9.36 19.14
CA ASN A 17 27.98 -7.97 18.65
C ASN A 17 26.60 -7.32 18.53
N GLY A 18 25.64 -7.80 19.28
CA GLY A 18 24.26 -7.35 19.27
C GLY A 18 24.18 -5.90 19.68
N LEU A 19 23.85 -5.06 18.72
CA LEU A 19 23.52 -3.68 18.96
C LEU A 19 22.22 -3.64 19.75
N ASN A 20 22.29 -3.13 20.96
CA ASN A 20 21.08 -2.83 21.70
C ASN A 20 20.55 -1.48 21.22
N PHE A 21 19.74 -1.49 20.16
CA PHE A 21 19.11 -0.29 19.61
C PHE A 21 18.29 0.51 20.63
N GLY A 22 17.84 -0.12 21.70
CA GLY A 22 17.16 0.57 22.79
C GLY A 22 18.01 1.55 23.61
N LEU A 23 19.33 1.53 23.41
CA LEU A 23 20.27 2.39 24.12
C LEU A 23 20.79 3.57 23.29
N LEU A 24 20.66 3.47 21.98
CA LEU A 24 21.01 4.51 21.06
C LEU A 24 19.73 5.31 20.79
N ASN A 25 19.67 6.53 21.29
CA ASN A 25 18.62 7.46 20.92
C ASN A 25 18.79 7.90 19.46
N PHE A 26 17.77 8.54 18.90
CA PHE A 26 17.76 8.99 17.50
C PHE A 26 18.92 9.97 17.19
N GLU A 27 19.45 10.70 18.18
CA GLU A 27 20.58 11.61 18.02
C GLU A 27 21.89 10.86 17.73
N LYS A 28 22.01 9.63 18.20
CA LYS A 28 23.23 8.81 18.07
C LYS A 28 23.13 7.77 16.97
N SER A 29 21.94 7.22 16.73
CA SER A 29 21.75 6.11 15.78
C SER A 29 21.14 6.53 14.45
N GLY A 30 20.43 7.66 14.41
CA GLY A 30 19.72 8.14 13.24
C GLY A 30 18.20 8.05 13.38
N THR A 31 17.50 8.29 12.28
CA THR A 31 16.03 8.38 12.24
C THR A 31 15.45 7.50 11.15
N PHE A 32 14.28 6.97 11.42
CA PHE A 32 13.41 6.34 10.43
C PHE A 32 12.06 7.06 10.46
N GLU A 33 11.76 7.80 9.40
CA GLU A 33 10.53 8.56 9.28
C GLU A 33 9.79 8.11 8.03
N ASP A 34 8.63 7.48 8.21
CA ASP A 34 7.74 7.08 7.13
C ASP A 34 6.42 7.83 7.26
N THR A 35 6.16 8.71 6.31
CA THR A 35 5.00 9.58 6.31
C THR A 35 4.06 9.22 5.17
N TRP A 36 2.85 8.78 5.53
CA TRP A 36 1.76 8.54 4.60
C TRP A 36 0.73 9.66 4.66
N ARG A 37 0.29 10.11 3.48
CA ARG A 37 -0.82 11.05 3.33
C ARG A 37 -1.83 10.43 2.39
N MET A 38 -3.09 10.38 2.81
CA MET A 38 -4.16 9.72 2.06
C MET A 38 -5.34 10.66 1.89
N ALA A 39 -5.97 10.58 0.72
CA ALA A 39 -7.26 11.22 0.44
C ALA A 39 -8.14 10.25 -0.34
N GLN A 40 -9.42 10.19 0.04
CA GLN A 40 -10.41 9.38 -0.66
C GLN A 40 -11.67 10.19 -0.89
N LEU A 41 -12.16 10.18 -2.13
CA LEU A 41 -13.42 10.77 -2.52
C LEU A 41 -14.30 9.70 -3.16
N ASN A 42 -15.55 9.60 -2.71
CA ASN A 42 -16.55 8.74 -3.34
C ASN A 42 -17.77 9.57 -3.68
N LEU A 43 -18.15 9.59 -4.95
CA LEU A 43 -19.35 10.22 -5.46
C LEU A 43 -20.33 9.13 -5.87
N ASN A 44 -21.53 9.16 -5.30
CA ASN A 44 -22.59 8.22 -5.63
C ASN A 44 -23.79 9.00 -6.16
N ALA A 45 -24.36 8.51 -7.26
CA ALA A 45 -25.60 9.03 -7.82
C ALA A 45 -26.55 7.87 -8.09
N GLU A 46 -27.83 8.07 -7.75
CA GLU A 46 -28.93 7.17 -8.09
C GLU A 46 -30.06 7.98 -8.70
N TYR A 47 -30.62 7.50 -9.80
CA TYR A 47 -31.75 8.13 -10.48
C TYR A 47 -32.76 7.07 -10.89
N GLU A 48 -34.01 7.23 -10.46
CA GLU A 48 -35.11 6.38 -10.90
C GLU A 48 -35.64 6.87 -12.24
N ILE A 49 -35.36 6.12 -13.31
CA ILE A 49 -35.73 6.45 -14.69
C ILE A 49 -37.24 6.28 -14.89
N ILE A 50 -37.75 5.14 -14.44
CA ILE A 50 -39.18 4.80 -14.35
C ILE A 50 -39.37 3.93 -13.11
N LYS A 51 -40.61 3.78 -12.64
CA LYS A 51 -40.89 2.96 -11.45
C LYS A 51 -40.27 1.58 -11.55
N GLY A 52 -39.35 1.30 -10.62
CA GLY A 52 -38.62 0.05 -10.51
C GLY A 52 -37.37 -0.05 -11.37
N LEU A 53 -37.05 0.93 -12.25
CA LEU A 53 -35.80 0.96 -13.02
C LEU A 53 -34.94 2.13 -12.54
N LYS A 54 -33.78 1.81 -12.00
CA LYS A 54 -32.83 2.78 -11.45
C LYS A 54 -31.48 2.71 -12.17
N ALA A 55 -30.95 3.88 -12.49
CA ALA A 55 -29.54 4.04 -12.88
C ALA A 55 -28.73 4.40 -11.64
N LYS A 56 -27.60 3.76 -11.46
CA LYS A 56 -26.67 4.03 -10.37
C LYS A 56 -25.29 4.28 -10.94
N ALA A 57 -24.60 5.26 -10.41
CA ALA A 57 -23.22 5.56 -10.75
C ALA A 57 -22.41 5.78 -9.47
N LEU A 58 -21.24 5.19 -9.42
CA LEU A 58 -20.23 5.41 -8.40
C LEU A 58 -18.94 5.84 -9.09
N PHE A 59 -18.36 6.90 -8.60
CA PHE A 59 -17.02 7.32 -8.94
C PHE A 59 -16.19 7.42 -7.67
N GLY A 60 -15.08 6.69 -7.63
CA GLY A 60 -14.13 6.69 -6.53
C GLY A 60 -12.79 7.24 -7.00
N TYR A 61 -12.20 8.10 -6.20
CA TYR A 61 -10.82 8.56 -6.32
C TYR A 61 -10.09 8.29 -5.02
N TYR A 62 -9.01 7.53 -5.08
CA TYR A 62 -8.13 7.28 -3.96
C TYR A 62 -6.72 7.75 -4.33
N PHE A 63 -6.14 8.51 -3.43
CA PHE A 63 -4.76 8.97 -3.52
C PHE A 63 -4.05 8.70 -2.20
N ALA A 64 -2.85 8.12 -2.26
CA ALA A 64 -1.96 8.00 -1.12
C ALA A 64 -0.53 8.32 -1.56
N SER A 65 0.19 9.11 -0.77
CA SER A 65 1.60 9.38 -0.99
C SER A 65 2.43 8.93 0.20
N GLU A 66 3.55 8.30 -0.08
CA GLU A 66 4.58 7.90 0.88
C GLU A 66 5.81 8.78 0.72
N LEU A 67 6.29 9.29 1.83
CA LEU A 67 7.61 9.89 1.94
C LEU A 67 8.36 9.18 3.06
N LEU A 68 9.27 8.31 2.69
CA LEU A 68 10.20 7.67 3.61
C LEU A 68 11.51 8.45 3.62
N ASN A 69 11.98 8.81 4.80
CA ASN A 69 13.34 9.30 5.06
C ASN A 69 13.95 8.42 6.15
N ASN A 70 14.98 7.72 5.79
CA ASN A 70 15.71 6.86 6.70
C ASN A 70 17.18 7.27 6.69
N GLN A 71 17.75 7.46 7.86
CA GLN A 71 19.13 7.85 8.01
C GLN A 71 19.75 7.11 9.18
N GLU A 72 20.84 6.42 8.93
CA GLU A 72 21.64 5.78 9.95
C GLU A 72 22.97 6.52 10.09
N TYR A 73 23.34 6.83 11.33
CA TYR A 73 24.58 7.51 11.66
C TYR A 73 25.70 6.52 11.92
N THR A 74 26.92 6.97 11.82
CA THR A 74 28.07 6.24 12.34
C THR A 74 28.07 6.35 13.86
N TYR A 75 28.33 5.25 14.53
CA TYR A 75 28.47 5.20 15.98
C TYR A 75 29.41 4.05 16.38
N ARG A 76 29.90 4.10 17.63
CA ARG A 76 30.73 3.05 18.21
C ARG A 76 30.09 2.54 19.50
N VAL A 77 30.38 1.28 19.84
CA VAL A 77 30.01 0.65 21.10
C VAL A 77 31.26 0.11 21.77
N TYR A 78 31.25 0.13 23.09
CA TYR A 78 32.42 -0.13 23.91
C TYR A 78 32.15 -1.17 24.96
N ARG A 79 33.22 -1.85 25.38
CA ARG A 79 33.27 -2.66 26.58
C ARG A 79 34.30 -2.05 27.51
N TYR A 80 33.97 -1.95 28.80
CA TYR A 80 34.93 -1.54 29.83
C TYR A 80 35.74 -2.76 30.27
N ASP A 81 37.05 -2.61 30.32
CA ASP A 81 38.00 -3.59 30.82
C ASP A 81 38.49 -3.14 32.18
N GLU A 82 38.04 -3.81 33.24
CA GLU A 82 38.38 -3.48 34.61
C GLU A 82 39.87 -3.72 34.93
N ALA A 83 40.55 -4.63 34.20
CA ALA A 83 41.93 -4.95 34.46
C ALA A 83 42.91 -3.87 33.97
N THR A 84 42.52 -3.15 32.91
CA THR A 84 43.35 -2.09 32.30
C THR A 84 42.79 -0.68 32.53
N ASP A 85 41.59 -0.58 33.11
CA ASP A 85 40.83 0.69 33.25
C ASP A 85 40.59 1.38 31.90
N GLU A 86 40.32 0.60 30.84
CA GLU A 86 40.16 1.11 29.48
C GLU A 86 38.80 0.80 28.89
N TYR A 87 38.33 1.67 27.98
CA TYR A 87 37.15 1.47 27.15
C TYR A 87 37.56 0.92 25.82
N VAL A 88 37.33 -0.37 25.61
CA VAL A 88 37.71 -1.07 24.37
C VAL A 88 36.57 -0.95 23.35
N ASP A 89 36.88 -0.40 22.16
CA ASP A 89 35.97 -0.40 21.03
C ASP A 89 35.70 -1.84 20.56
N VAL A 90 34.47 -2.27 20.62
CA VAL A 90 34.04 -3.64 20.24
C VAL A 90 33.15 -3.66 18.99
N GLY A 91 32.97 -2.53 18.33
CA GLY A 91 32.22 -2.43 17.08
C GLY A 91 31.30 -1.23 16.99
N GLY A 92 30.25 -1.36 16.21
CA GLY A 92 29.28 -0.30 15.92
C GLY A 92 28.99 -0.18 14.43
N ARG A 93 28.50 0.96 14.00
CA ARG A 93 28.29 1.27 12.59
C ARG A 93 29.43 2.16 12.08
N ALA A 94 30.19 1.64 11.13
CA ALA A 94 31.32 2.37 10.54
C ALA A 94 30.93 3.28 9.38
N SER A 95 29.83 2.97 8.67
CA SER A 95 29.36 3.72 7.50
C SER A 95 27.97 4.26 7.76
N ALA A 96 27.82 5.58 7.66
CA ALA A 96 26.52 6.22 7.61
C ALA A 96 25.85 5.93 6.27
N TRP A 97 24.52 5.89 6.26
CA TRP A 97 23.76 5.80 5.02
C TRP A 97 22.42 6.53 5.16
N ARG A 98 21.85 6.86 4.01
CA ARG A 98 20.56 7.53 3.93
C ARG A 98 19.73 6.92 2.82
N GLU A 99 18.45 6.72 3.11
CA GLU A 99 17.46 6.31 2.12
C GLU A 99 16.34 7.33 2.01
N ARG A 100 15.85 7.51 0.80
CA ARG A 100 14.64 8.25 0.55
C ARG A 100 13.76 7.51 -0.44
N THR A 101 12.48 7.35 -0.08
CA THR A 101 11.45 6.87 -0.98
C THR A 101 10.43 7.97 -1.21
N ASN A 102 10.09 8.19 -2.47
CA ASN A 102 8.89 8.89 -2.88
C ASN A 102 8.03 7.92 -3.67
N ALA A 103 6.86 7.62 -3.18
CA ALA A 103 5.90 6.78 -3.85
C ALA A 103 4.50 7.39 -3.74
N TYR A 104 3.64 7.07 -4.69
CA TYR A 104 2.23 7.35 -4.54
C TYR A 104 1.38 6.25 -5.18
N VAL A 105 0.16 6.18 -4.73
CA VAL A 105 -0.90 5.36 -5.31
C VAL A 105 -2.01 6.30 -5.73
N GLU A 106 -2.40 6.22 -6.99
CA GLU A 106 -3.59 6.88 -7.50
C GLU A 106 -4.52 5.81 -8.07
N GLU A 107 -5.74 5.74 -7.55
CA GLU A 107 -6.73 4.79 -8.03
C GLU A 107 -8.02 5.49 -8.40
N LEU A 108 -8.49 5.24 -9.61
CA LEU A 108 -9.78 5.66 -10.13
C LEU A 108 -10.68 4.44 -10.25
N THR A 109 -11.84 4.51 -9.62
CA THR A 109 -12.89 3.50 -9.73
C THR A 109 -14.13 4.12 -10.32
N SER A 110 -14.68 3.49 -11.35
CA SER A 110 -15.97 3.86 -11.93
C SER A 110 -16.86 2.64 -11.99
N ASN A 111 -18.10 2.77 -11.51
CA ASN A 111 -19.10 1.72 -11.57
C ASN A 111 -20.43 2.32 -12.01
N ILE A 112 -21.02 1.79 -13.08
CA ILE A 112 -22.31 2.23 -13.61
C ILE A 112 -23.21 1.00 -13.68
N GLN A 113 -24.44 1.12 -13.18
CA GLN A 113 -25.39 0.03 -13.13
C GLN A 113 -26.79 0.49 -13.54
N LEU A 114 -27.52 -0.42 -14.19
CA LEU A 114 -28.97 -0.37 -14.32
C LEU A 114 -29.55 -1.50 -13.47
N ALA A 115 -30.41 -1.15 -12.54
CA ALA A 115 -31.11 -2.06 -11.64
C ALA A 115 -32.60 -2.00 -11.88
N TYR A 116 -33.23 -3.15 -12.10
CA TYR A 116 -34.68 -3.27 -12.28
C TYR A 116 -35.28 -4.17 -11.21
N GLU A 117 -36.32 -3.68 -10.58
CA GLU A 117 -37.08 -4.41 -9.58
C GLU A 117 -38.57 -4.32 -9.87
N LYS A 118 -39.26 -5.44 -9.89
CA LYS A 118 -40.71 -5.47 -10.07
C LYS A 118 -41.32 -6.68 -9.35
N ALA A 119 -42.39 -6.40 -8.61
CA ALA A 119 -43.27 -7.42 -8.06
C ALA A 119 -44.66 -7.34 -8.72
N PHE A 120 -45.23 -8.49 -9.08
CA PHE A 120 -46.56 -8.59 -9.66
C PHE A 120 -47.21 -9.94 -9.29
N GLY A 121 -48.33 -9.89 -8.58
CA GLY A 121 -48.95 -11.09 -8.02
C GLY A 121 -47.99 -11.86 -7.09
N ALA A 122 -47.76 -13.14 -7.38
CA ALA A 122 -46.84 -14.00 -6.65
C ALA A 122 -45.38 -13.94 -7.19
N HIS A 123 -45.12 -13.10 -8.16
CA HIS A 123 -43.83 -13.02 -8.86
C HIS A 123 -43.04 -11.82 -8.39
N SER A 124 -41.73 -11.97 -8.19
CA SER A 124 -40.77 -10.91 -7.97
C SER A 124 -39.55 -11.12 -8.86
N ILE A 125 -39.11 -10.04 -9.51
CA ILE A 125 -37.95 -10.01 -10.41
C ILE A 125 -37.00 -8.92 -9.92
N ASN A 126 -35.72 -9.26 -9.79
CA ASN A 126 -34.63 -8.33 -9.64
C ASN A 126 -33.58 -8.59 -10.71
N ALA A 127 -33.21 -7.57 -11.46
CA ALA A 127 -32.17 -7.67 -12.47
C ALA A 127 -31.20 -6.50 -12.36
N VAL A 128 -29.91 -6.77 -12.49
CA VAL A 128 -28.86 -5.76 -12.52
C VAL A 128 -27.94 -6.06 -13.70
N ILE A 129 -27.61 -5.04 -14.46
CA ILE A 129 -26.49 -5.06 -15.39
C ILE A 129 -25.57 -3.88 -15.05
N GLY A 130 -24.27 -4.09 -15.09
CA GLY A 130 -23.32 -3.04 -14.74
C GLY A 130 -22.00 -3.17 -15.46
N PHE A 131 -21.28 -2.07 -15.43
CA PHE A 131 -19.91 -1.94 -15.93
C PHE A 131 -19.04 -1.34 -14.83
N GLU A 132 -17.87 -1.93 -14.62
CA GLU A 132 -16.86 -1.49 -13.66
C GLU A 132 -15.53 -1.27 -14.35
N ALA A 133 -14.86 -0.16 -14.02
CA ALA A 133 -13.52 0.15 -14.48
C ALA A 133 -12.67 0.61 -13.28
N ILE A 134 -11.50 0.02 -13.14
CA ILE A 134 -10.53 0.40 -12.12
C ILE A 134 -9.20 0.63 -12.81
N LYS A 135 -8.62 1.82 -12.57
CA LYS A 135 -7.26 2.16 -12.99
C LYS A 135 -6.46 2.54 -11.77
N ARG A 136 -5.28 1.94 -11.61
CA ARG A 136 -4.38 2.20 -10.50
C ARG A 136 -2.96 2.45 -11.02
N ASP A 137 -2.38 3.56 -10.60
CA ASP A 137 -1.00 3.93 -10.88
C ASP A 137 -0.20 3.92 -9.57
N THR A 138 0.99 3.30 -9.59
CA THR A 138 1.83 3.13 -8.38
C THR A 138 3.31 3.39 -8.70
N PRO A 139 3.67 4.61 -9.15
CA PRO A 139 5.07 4.94 -9.35
C PRO A 139 5.81 5.06 -8.02
N LYS A 140 7.06 4.64 -8.01
CA LYS A 140 7.95 4.70 -6.86
C LYS A 140 9.34 5.08 -7.32
N SER A 141 9.97 6.01 -6.64
CA SER A 141 11.40 6.26 -6.70
C SER A 141 12.03 6.07 -5.33
N TRP A 142 13.15 5.38 -5.31
CA TRP A 142 13.94 5.14 -4.12
C TRP A 142 15.41 5.42 -4.44
N LEU A 143 16.10 5.98 -3.48
CA LEU A 143 17.53 6.17 -3.55
C LEU A 143 18.20 5.82 -2.22
N HIS A 144 19.40 5.31 -2.30
CA HIS A 144 20.32 5.10 -1.20
C HIS A 144 21.57 5.92 -1.43
N ALA A 145 22.05 6.59 -0.39
CA ALA A 145 23.18 7.48 -0.46
C ALA A 145 24.09 7.32 0.75
N ILE A 146 25.36 7.61 0.57
CA ILE A 146 26.38 7.58 1.60
C ILE A 146 26.73 9.01 1.96
N PRO A 147 26.29 9.54 3.11
CA PRO A 147 26.61 10.88 3.55
C PRO A 147 28.09 10.99 3.96
N ALA A 148 28.67 12.16 3.70
CA ALA A 148 30.05 12.45 4.08
C ALA A 148 30.22 12.61 5.60
N SER A 149 29.15 12.93 6.33
CA SER A 149 29.16 13.07 7.79
C SER A 149 27.75 12.92 8.38
N ASN A 150 27.67 12.66 9.69
CA ASN A 150 26.40 12.60 10.43
C ASN A 150 25.70 13.98 10.53
N SER A 151 26.41 15.07 10.37
CA SER A 151 25.88 16.43 10.56
C SER A 151 25.25 17.04 9.30
N LEU A 152 25.48 16.44 8.11
CA LEU A 152 24.86 16.90 6.87
C LEU A 152 23.54 16.17 6.65
N HIS A 153 22.45 16.93 6.64
CA HIS A 153 21.10 16.38 6.45
C HIS A 153 20.53 16.58 5.03
N LEU A 154 21.35 17.09 4.10
CA LEU A 154 20.95 17.33 2.72
C LEU A 154 21.49 16.25 1.79
N ILE A 155 20.59 15.45 1.24
CA ILE A 155 20.93 14.36 0.33
C ILE A 155 21.67 14.82 -0.95
N TYR A 156 21.56 16.09 -1.29
CA TYR A 156 22.22 16.69 -2.44
C TYR A 156 23.75 16.59 -2.37
N TYR A 157 24.31 16.55 -1.17
CA TYR A 157 25.77 16.45 -0.97
C TYR A 157 26.26 15.02 -0.77
N ASP A 158 25.33 14.03 -0.79
CA ASP A 158 25.67 12.65 -0.54
C ASP A 158 26.09 11.95 -1.83
N THR A 159 26.92 10.93 -1.70
CA THR A 159 27.22 10.03 -2.83
C THR A 159 26.08 9.04 -2.98
N ILE A 160 25.29 9.16 -4.03
CA ILE A 160 24.23 8.21 -4.37
C ILE A 160 24.92 6.94 -4.93
N ASP A 161 24.74 5.81 -4.26
CA ASP A 161 25.32 4.53 -4.65
C ASP A 161 24.30 3.55 -5.22
N LYS A 162 23.00 3.74 -4.89
CA LYS A 162 21.91 2.93 -5.44
C LYS A 162 20.67 3.79 -5.66
N TYR A 163 19.93 3.47 -6.71
CA TYR A 163 18.63 4.04 -6.97
C TYR A 163 17.71 3.04 -7.64
N GLU A 164 16.41 3.22 -7.47
CA GLU A 164 15.37 2.50 -8.15
C GLU A 164 14.32 3.51 -8.63
N ASP A 165 13.87 3.34 -9.86
CA ASP A 165 12.74 4.08 -10.42
C ASP A 165 11.84 3.07 -11.13
N THR A 166 10.68 2.79 -10.56
CA THR A 166 9.73 1.83 -11.15
C THR A 166 8.88 2.46 -12.24
N GLY A 167 9.03 3.78 -12.48
CA GLY A 167 8.33 4.49 -13.53
C GLY A 167 6.82 4.34 -13.45
N ASN A 168 6.18 4.10 -14.58
CA ASN A 168 4.72 3.97 -14.68
C ASN A 168 4.28 2.52 -14.49
N ASN A 169 4.00 2.14 -13.27
CA ASN A 169 3.36 0.87 -12.97
C ASN A 169 1.83 1.07 -12.95
N THR A 170 1.22 0.96 -14.14
CA THR A 170 -0.22 1.14 -14.32
C THR A 170 -0.94 -0.20 -14.34
N GLU A 171 -1.93 -0.36 -13.50
CA GLU A 171 -2.87 -1.47 -13.48
C GLU A 171 -4.25 -1.02 -13.99
N ALA A 172 -4.89 -1.85 -14.81
CA ALA A 172 -6.25 -1.59 -15.27
C ALA A 172 -7.08 -2.87 -15.27
N ARG A 173 -8.30 -2.76 -14.80
CA ARG A 173 -9.33 -3.82 -14.83
C ARG A 173 -10.64 -3.23 -15.33
N LEU A 174 -11.31 -3.99 -16.18
CA LEU A 174 -12.62 -3.66 -16.70
C LEU A 174 -13.52 -4.89 -16.53
N GLY A 175 -14.77 -4.69 -16.20
CA GLY A 175 -15.71 -5.80 -16.07
C GLY A 175 -17.14 -5.42 -16.37
N TRP A 176 -17.84 -6.33 -17.03
CA TRP A 176 -19.29 -6.32 -17.11
C TRP A 176 -19.84 -7.28 -16.09
N LEU A 177 -20.90 -6.90 -15.41
CA LEU A 177 -21.61 -7.76 -14.46
C LEU A 177 -23.09 -7.81 -14.83
N GLY A 178 -23.68 -8.98 -14.62
CA GLY A 178 -25.11 -9.18 -14.71
C GLY A 178 -25.61 -10.08 -13.61
N ARG A 179 -26.76 -9.77 -13.04
CA ARG A 179 -27.46 -10.65 -12.10
C ARG A 179 -28.95 -10.60 -12.35
N PHE A 180 -29.57 -11.75 -12.29
CA PHE A 180 -31.01 -11.92 -12.40
C PHE A 180 -31.51 -12.82 -11.30
N ASN A 181 -32.46 -12.33 -10.51
CA ASN A 181 -33.16 -13.08 -9.47
C ASN A 181 -34.63 -13.14 -9.81
N TYR A 182 -35.21 -14.31 -9.70
CA TYR A 182 -36.64 -14.54 -9.81
C TYR A 182 -37.13 -15.31 -8.58
N ASN A 183 -38.24 -14.86 -8.03
CA ASN A 183 -38.90 -15.46 -6.90
C ASN A 183 -40.38 -15.64 -7.22
N TYR A 184 -40.89 -16.86 -7.07
CA TYR A 184 -42.28 -17.19 -7.21
C TYR A 184 -42.86 -17.67 -5.87
N ALA A 185 -43.85 -16.90 -5.36
CA ALA A 185 -44.62 -17.18 -4.15
C ALA A 185 -43.76 -17.41 -2.88
N ASN A 186 -42.50 -16.85 -2.85
CA ASN A 186 -41.49 -17.14 -1.82
C ASN A 186 -41.17 -18.63 -1.63
N LYS A 187 -41.39 -19.41 -2.67
CA LYS A 187 -41.23 -20.88 -2.65
C LYS A 187 -40.18 -21.36 -3.63
N TYR A 188 -40.11 -20.74 -4.80
CA TYR A 188 -39.19 -21.14 -5.86
C TYR A 188 -38.30 -19.92 -6.17
N LEU A 189 -37.01 -20.12 -6.02
CA LEU A 189 -36.00 -19.09 -6.20
C LEU A 189 -35.05 -19.48 -7.32
N ILE A 190 -34.80 -18.59 -8.24
CA ILE A 190 -33.78 -18.74 -9.30
C ILE A 190 -32.87 -17.54 -9.17
N ASP A 191 -31.56 -17.79 -9.07
CA ASP A 191 -30.53 -16.78 -9.13
C ASP A 191 -29.56 -17.14 -10.26
N PHE A 192 -29.29 -16.18 -11.13
CA PHE A 192 -28.28 -16.29 -12.17
C PHE A 192 -27.38 -15.05 -12.09
N SER A 193 -26.08 -15.24 -12.08
CA SER A 193 -25.12 -14.15 -12.20
C SER A 193 -23.99 -14.50 -13.15
N ALA A 194 -23.44 -13.48 -13.79
CA ALA A 194 -22.30 -13.61 -14.66
C ALA A 194 -21.41 -12.38 -14.59
N ARG A 195 -20.10 -12.58 -14.71
CA ARG A 195 -19.12 -11.52 -14.92
C ARG A 195 -18.30 -11.82 -16.18
N TYR A 196 -17.97 -10.75 -16.89
CA TYR A 196 -17.03 -10.79 -18.00
C TYR A 196 -15.95 -9.77 -17.73
N ASP A 197 -14.81 -10.25 -17.20
CA ASP A 197 -13.75 -9.42 -16.62
C ASP A 197 -12.51 -9.45 -17.50
N GLY A 198 -11.93 -8.28 -17.72
CA GLY A 198 -10.65 -8.08 -18.39
C GLY A 198 -9.59 -7.54 -17.44
N SER A 199 -8.38 -8.07 -17.52
CA SER A 199 -7.25 -7.65 -16.69
C SER A 199 -6.00 -7.35 -17.53
N TRP A 200 -5.34 -6.25 -17.20
CA TRP A 200 -4.07 -5.85 -17.80
C TRP A 200 -2.93 -6.89 -17.60
N LYS A 201 -3.02 -7.72 -16.55
CA LYS A 201 -2.00 -8.74 -16.20
C LYS A 201 -1.83 -9.81 -17.27
N PHE A 202 -2.81 -9.97 -18.14
CA PHE A 202 -2.79 -10.97 -19.20
C PHE A 202 -2.45 -10.36 -20.55
N PRO A 203 -1.84 -11.13 -21.48
CA PRO A 203 -1.58 -10.67 -22.83
C PRO A 203 -2.90 -10.30 -23.56
N PRO A 204 -2.86 -9.40 -24.55
CA PRO A 204 -4.06 -8.85 -25.18
C PRO A 204 -5.10 -9.88 -25.63
N ASN A 205 -4.67 -11.03 -26.14
CA ASN A 205 -5.55 -12.09 -26.64
C ASN A 205 -6.15 -12.99 -25.55
N HIS A 206 -5.74 -12.81 -24.28
CA HIS A 206 -6.17 -13.64 -23.13
C HIS A 206 -6.61 -12.80 -21.94
N ARG A 207 -6.94 -11.52 -22.16
CA ARG A 207 -7.29 -10.58 -21.08
C ARG A 207 -8.66 -10.80 -20.49
N TRP A 208 -9.57 -11.45 -21.22
CA TRP A 208 -10.98 -11.55 -20.86
C TRP A 208 -11.36 -12.94 -20.41
N GLY A 209 -12.10 -13.03 -19.31
CA GLY A 209 -12.66 -14.25 -18.77
C GLY A 209 -14.16 -14.12 -18.50
N PHE A 210 -14.91 -15.20 -18.69
CA PHE A 210 -16.35 -15.27 -18.39
C PHE A 210 -16.58 -16.18 -17.20
N PHE A 211 -17.33 -15.69 -16.21
CA PHE A 211 -17.54 -16.32 -14.91
C PHE A 211 -19.04 -16.38 -14.59
N PRO A 212 -19.75 -17.41 -15.03
CA PRO A 212 -21.17 -17.60 -14.74
C PRO A 212 -21.38 -18.34 -13.41
N SER A 213 -22.53 -18.08 -12.77
CA SER A 213 -23.02 -18.79 -11.59
C SER A 213 -24.54 -18.88 -11.65
N ALA A 214 -25.11 -20.00 -11.21
CA ALA A 214 -26.55 -20.22 -11.11
C ALA A 214 -26.90 -20.97 -9.83
N SER A 215 -28.03 -20.64 -9.22
CA SER A 215 -28.59 -21.37 -8.10
C SER A 215 -30.11 -21.47 -8.19
N LEU A 216 -30.66 -22.56 -7.62
CA LEU A 216 -32.08 -22.85 -7.52
C LEU A 216 -32.40 -23.16 -6.07
N GLY A 217 -33.55 -22.68 -5.59
CA GLY A 217 -34.04 -22.91 -4.24
C GLY A 217 -35.57 -22.97 -4.15
#